data_377c73ccfbb334bbebc125b0ddd14cc6
#
_entry.id   377c73ccfbb334bbebc125b0ddd14cc6
#
_cell.length_a   1.000
_cell.length_b   1.000
_cell.length_c   1.000
_cell.angle_alpha   90.00
_cell.angle_beta   90.00
_cell.angle_gamma   90.00
#
_symmetry.space_group_name_H-M   'P 1'
#
loop_
_entity.id
_entity.type
_entity.pdbx_description
1 polymer ?
#
loop_
_entity_poly.entity_id
_entity_poly.type
_entity_poly.pdbx_seq_one_letter_code
_entity_poly.pdbx_strand_id
1 'polypeptide(L)'
;MNINSLWISTTPRTGSMWLYNVTREILKFSKINVLPTKIPKSSLEFFEIFEKQSLIDQNNSNKYVFKIHRILNPNLPRSKILTTIRDPRDVCISFKEFMKTDFNSALKAAKDLLQYEKIYKTYNKDYVKFFRYENIENKS
;
A
#
# COMPACT_ATOMS: atom_id res chain seq x y z
N MET A 1 -10.94 19.81 4.38
CA MET A 1 -11.81 18.67 4.06
C MET A 1 -10.98 17.48 3.61
N ASN A 2 -11.46 16.30 3.91
CA ASN A 2 -10.69 15.10 3.64
C ASN A 2 -11.29 14.32 2.48
N ILE A 3 -10.43 13.78 1.64
CA ILE A 3 -10.83 12.94 0.52
C ILE A 3 -10.99 11.49 0.99
N ASN A 4 -11.79 10.71 0.26
CA ASN A 4 -11.88 9.27 0.47
C ASN A 4 -10.61 8.62 -0.08
N SER A 5 -9.83 8.00 0.77
CA SER A 5 -8.55 7.43 0.37
C SER A 5 -8.37 5.99 0.84
N LEU A 6 -7.75 5.21 -0.01
CA LEU A 6 -7.38 3.84 0.24
C LEU A 6 -5.87 3.72 0.02
N TRP A 7 -5.15 3.34 1.05
CA TRP A 7 -3.69 3.34 1.05
C TRP A 7 -3.15 1.92 1.01
N ILE A 8 -2.40 1.60 -0.03
CA ILE A 8 -1.60 0.39 -0.06
C ILE A 8 -0.26 0.76 0.57
N SER A 9 -0.06 0.34 1.83
CA SER A 9 1.13 0.68 2.60
C SER A 9 1.83 -0.61 3.01
N THR A 10 2.97 -0.87 2.41
CA THR A 10 3.79 -2.05 2.69
C THR A 10 5.20 -1.82 2.15
N THR A 11 6.10 -2.74 2.46
CA THR A 11 7.48 -2.68 1.98
C THR A 11 7.60 -3.20 0.53
N PRO A 12 8.71 -2.90 -0.18
CA PRO A 12 8.94 -3.42 -1.52
C PRO A 12 8.97 -4.95 -1.58
N ARG A 13 8.62 -5.51 -2.73
CA ARG A 13 8.67 -6.95 -3.03
C ARG A 13 7.71 -7.80 -2.20
N THR A 14 6.55 -7.23 -1.85
CA THR A 14 5.54 -7.91 -1.04
C THR A 14 4.15 -7.94 -1.70
N GLY A 15 4.11 -7.75 -3.03
CA GLY A 15 2.85 -7.75 -3.78
C GLY A 15 2.14 -6.40 -3.79
N SER A 16 2.84 -5.33 -3.41
CA SER A 16 2.24 -3.98 -3.33
C SER A 16 1.70 -3.50 -4.67
N MET A 17 2.44 -3.71 -5.75
CA MET A 17 2.01 -3.27 -7.08
C MET A 17 0.80 -4.08 -7.56
N TRP A 18 0.78 -5.38 -7.32
CA TRP A 18 -0.37 -6.22 -7.64
C TRP A 18 -1.62 -5.74 -6.89
N LEU A 19 -1.48 -5.55 -5.58
CA LEU A 19 -2.60 -5.10 -4.74
C LEU A 19 -3.10 -3.72 -5.17
N TYR A 20 -2.19 -2.81 -5.50
CA TYR A 20 -2.53 -1.49 -5.99
C TYR A 20 -3.32 -1.56 -7.29
N ASN A 21 -2.84 -2.33 -8.27
CA ASN A 21 -3.48 -2.44 -9.57
C ASN A 21 -4.85 -3.13 -9.46
N VAL A 22 -4.95 -4.21 -8.71
CA VAL A 22 -6.21 -4.95 -8.54
C VAL A 22 -7.25 -4.08 -7.83
N THR A 23 -6.84 -3.37 -6.79
CA THR A 23 -7.74 -2.45 -6.07
C THR A 23 -8.33 -1.42 -7.01
N ARG A 24 -7.49 -0.80 -7.83
CA ARG A 24 -7.94 0.20 -8.81
C ARG A 24 -8.91 -0.38 -9.81
N GLU A 25 -8.62 -1.56 -10.35
CA GLU A 25 -9.48 -2.21 -11.35
C GLU A 25 -10.83 -2.62 -10.76
N ILE A 26 -10.87 -3.12 -9.53
CA ILE A 26 -12.13 -3.47 -8.87
C ILE A 26 -13.00 -2.23 -8.70
N LEU A 27 -12.40 -1.12 -8.25
CA LEU A 27 -13.16 0.12 -8.06
C LEU A 27 -13.67 0.67 -9.38
N LYS A 28 -12.88 0.63 -10.45
CA LYS A 28 -13.30 1.05 -11.79
C LYS A 28 -14.43 0.17 -12.31
N PHE A 29 -14.33 -1.13 -12.12
CA PHE A 29 -15.38 -2.06 -12.51
C PHE A 29 -16.71 -1.74 -11.81
N SER A 30 -16.64 -1.26 -10.58
CA SER A 30 -17.79 -0.82 -9.80
C SER A 30 -18.25 0.60 -10.19
N LYS A 31 -17.73 1.17 -11.26
CA LYS A 31 -18.05 2.52 -11.77
C LYS A 31 -17.71 3.64 -10.80
N ILE A 32 -16.70 3.43 -9.99
CA ILE A 32 -16.17 4.45 -9.07
C ILE A 32 -15.07 5.22 -9.79
N ASN A 33 -15.08 6.54 -9.66
CA ASN A 33 -14.01 7.37 -10.20
C ASN A 33 -12.77 7.26 -9.33
N VAL A 34 -11.74 6.62 -9.86
CA VAL A 34 -10.50 6.32 -9.14
C VAL A 34 -9.40 7.31 -9.52
N LEU A 35 -8.81 7.93 -8.52
CA LEU A 35 -7.74 8.92 -8.67
C LEU A 35 -6.50 8.48 -7.87
N PRO A 36 -5.30 8.93 -8.22
CA PRO A 36 -4.97 9.68 -9.42
C PRO A 36 -5.06 8.81 -10.67
N THR A 37 -5.37 9.42 -11.81
CA THR A 37 -5.47 8.70 -13.09
C THR A 37 -4.10 8.29 -13.61
N LYS A 38 -3.12 9.16 -13.43
CA LYS A 38 -1.72 8.87 -13.78
C LYS A 38 -0.99 8.37 -12.54
N ILE A 39 -0.36 7.20 -12.65
CA ILE A 39 0.33 6.57 -11.51
C ILE A 39 1.60 7.34 -11.15
N PRO A 40 1.70 7.88 -9.93
CA PRO A 40 2.91 8.53 -9.46
C PRO A 40 4.08 7.54 -9.34
N LYS A 41 5.29 8.07 -9.38
CA LYS A 41 6.51 7.27 -9.37
C LYS A 41 7.07 7.01 -7.97
N SER A 42 6.62 7.74 -6.97
CA SER A 42 7.20 7.64 -5.61
C SER A 42 6.16 7.86 -4.53
N SER A 43 6.48 7.43 -3.31
CA SER A 43 5.66 7.69 -2.13
C SER A 43 5.47 9.19 -1.90
N LEU A 44 6.51 9.97 -2.15
CA LEU A 44 6.44 11.42 -1.98
C LEU A 44 5.38 12.05 -2.89
N GLU A 45 5.34 11.66 -4.16
CA GLU A 45 4.34 12.16 -5.10
C GLU A 45 2.91 11.80 -4.66
N PHE A 46 2.70 10.60 -4.12
CA PHE A 46 1.40 10.22 -3.57
C PHE A 46 1.01 11.12 -2.40
N PHE A 47 1.92 11.41 -1.49
CA PHE A 47 1.64 12.31 -0.36
C PHE A 47 1.35 13.73 -0.81
N GLU A 48 2.06 14.23 -1.82
CA GLU A 48 1.81 15.57 -2.37
C GLU A 48 0.41 15.65 -2.97
N ILE A 49 -0.03 14.63 -3.70
CA ILE A 49 -1.39 14.55 -4.24
C ILE A 49 -2.41 14.53 -3.10
N PHE A 50 -2.17 13.72 -2.07
CA PHE A 50 -3.06 13.64 -0.92
C PHE A 50 -3.24 14.99 -0.25
N GLU A 51 -2.15 15.69 0.04
CA GLU A 51 -2.20 17.00 0.70
C GLU A 51 -2.94 18.02 -0.16
N LYS A 52 -2.61 18.09 -1.43
CA LYS A 52 -3.24 19.05 -2.35
C LYS A 52 -4.74 18.77 -2.54
N GLN A 53 -5.08 17.52 -2.84
CA GLN A 53 -6.47 17.17 -3.15
C GLN A 53 -7.35 17.18 -1.90
N SER A 54 -6.80 16.92 -0.73
CA SER A 54 -7.54 17.03 0.53
C SER A 54 -8.04 18.45 0.78
N LEU A 55 -7.36 19.45 0.23
CA LEU A 55 -7.74 20.84 0.38
C LEU A 55 -8.74 21.31 -0.68
N ILE A 56 -8.69 20.76 -1.89
CA ILE A 56 -9.43 21.30 -3.04
C ILE A 56 -10.54 20.39 -3.56
N ASP A 57 -10.43 19.07 -3.43
CA ASP A 57 -11.44 18.16 -3.95
C ASP A 57 -12.59 18.02 -2.96
N GLN A 58 -13.78 18.40 -3.39
CA GLN A 58 -14.99 18.32 -2.60
C GLN A 58 -15.96 17.25 -3.10
N ASN A 59 -15.56 16.49 -4.13
CA ASN A 59 -16.42 15.46 -4.69
C ASN A 59 -16.27 14.15 -3.90
N ASN A 60 -17.27 13.87 -3.07
CA ASN A 60 -17.27 12.67 -2.22
C ASN A 60 -17.37 11.36 -3.00
N SER A 61 -17.71 11.41 -4.29
CA SER A 61 -17.76 10.23 -5.15
C SER A 61 -16.37 9.78 -5.62
N ASN A 62 -15.38 10.64 -5.54
CA ASN A 62 -14.02 10.30 -5.92
C ASN A 62 -13.37 9.41 -4.88
N LYS A 63 -12.68 8.37 -5.34
CA LYS A 63 -11.90 7.48 -4.50
C LYS A 63 -10.42 7.59 -4.88
N TYR A 64 -9.60 7.95 -3.92
CA TYR A 64 -8.15 8.03 -4.14
C TYR A 64 -7.51 6.73 -3.69
N VAL A 65 -6.65 6.17 -4.52
CA VAL A 65 -5.86 4.99 -4.18
C VAL A 65 -4.40 5.38 -4.24
N PHE A 66 -3.73 5.21 -3.12
CA PHE A 66 -2.31 5.57 -2.98
C PHE A 66 -1.48 4.33 -2.65
N LYS A 67 -0.25 4.29 -3.14
CA LYS A 67 0.70 3.23 -2.81
C LYS A 67 1.96 3.87 -2.24
N ILE A 68 2.31 3.47 -1.02
CA ILE A 68 3.47 4.02 -0.32
C ILE A 68 4.28 2.91 0.34
N HIS A 69 5.56 3.17 0.52
CA HIS A 69 6.48 2.32 1.28
C HIS A 69 6.86 2.98 2.61
N ARG A 70 5.83 3.44 3.32
CA ARG A 70 5.96 4.08 4.64
C ARG A 70 4.80 3.65 5.52
N ILE A 71 4.99 3.74 6.83
CA ILE A 71 3.91 3.57 7.80
C ILE A 71 3.03 4.82 7.77
N LEU A 72 1.73 4.60 7.60
CA LEU A 72 0.76 5.67 7.62
C LEU A 72 0.32 5.92 9.07
N ASN A 73 -0.01 7.18 9.38
CA ASN A 73 -0.49 7.57 10.70
C ASN A 73 -1.78 6.82 11.06
N PRO A 74 -1.98 6.47 12.34
CA PRO A 74 -3.26 5.92 12.78
C PRO A 74 -4.37 6.98 12.67
N ASN A 75 -5.59 6.50 12.42
CA ASN A 75 -6.80 7.34 12.46
C ASN A 75 -6.85 8.48 11.44
N LEU A 76 -6.23 8.30 10.26
CA LEU A 76 -6.38 9.28 9.19
C LEU A 76 -7.85 9.30 8.73
N PRO A 77 -8.53 10.47 8.75
CA PRO A 77 -9.96 10.52 8.43
C PRO A 77 -10.28 10.02 7.03
N ARG A 78 -11.40 9.31 6.91
CA ARG A 78 -11.95 8.82 5.64
C ARG A 78 -10.94 7.97 4.85
N SER A 79 -10.09 7.27 5.56
CA SER A 79 -9.02 6.46 4.99
C SER A 79 -9.08 5.02 5.47
N LYS A 80 -8.58 4.13 4.64
CA LYS A 80 -8.36 2.72 4.95
C LYS A 80 -6.97 2.33 4.49
N ILE A 81 -6.38 1.35 5.16
CA ILE A 81 -5.07 0.82 4.81
C ILE A 81 -5.21 -0.64 4.39
N LEU A 82 -4.61 -0.96 3.26
CA LEU A 82 -4.37 -2.34 2.83
C LEU A 82 -2.87 -2.57 2.93
N THR A 83 -2.48 -3.61 3.63
CA THR A 83 -1.07 -3.97 3.76
C THR A 83 -0.89 -5.46 3.47
N THR A 84 0.34 -5.86 3.18
CA THR A 84 0.64 -7.24 2.82
C THR A 84 1.48 -7.92 3.87
N ILE A 85 1.29 -9.22 4.00
CA ILE A 85 2.13 -10.10 4.81
C ILE A 85 2.77 -11.10 3.84
N ARG A 86 4.05 -11.37 4.01
CA ARG A 86 4.78 -12.35 3.22
C ARG A 86 5.81 -13.04 4.10
N ASP A 87 6.13 -14.30 3.79
CA ASP A 87 7.21 -14.99 4.49
C ASP A 87 8.50 -14.17 4.39
N PRO A 88 9.13 -13.80 5.51
CA PRO A 88 10.32 -12.95 5.49
C PRO A 88 11.49 -13.56 4.74
N ARG A 89 11.57 -14.89 4.68
CA ARG A 89 12.63 -15.57 3.92
C ARG A 89 12.47 -15.33 2.43
N ASP A 90 11.23 -15.37 1.93
CA ASP A 90 10.91 -15.11 0.53
C ASP A 90 11.13 -13.63 0.19
N VAL A 91 10.82 -12.74 1.10
CA VAL A 91 11.09 -11.31 0.93
C VAL A 91 12.59 -11.07 0.78
N CYS A 92 13.37 -11.70 1.64
CA CYS A 92 14.84 -11.59 1.61
C CYS A 92 15.41 -12.04 0.26
N ILE A 93 14.98 -13.22 -0.21
CA ILE A 93 15.45 -13.77 -1.49
C ILE A 93 15.01 -12.88 -2.66
N SER A 94 13.74 -12.53 -2.71
CA SER A 94 13.18 -11.71 -3.79
C SER A 94 13.83 -10.32 -3.86
N PHE A 95 14.05 -9.70 -2.71
CA PHE A 95 14.69 -8.39 -2.64
C PHE A 95 16.14 -8.46 -3.13
N LYS A 96 16.89 -9.47 -2.67
CA LYS A 96 18.28 -9.67 -3.08
C LYS A 96 18.40 -9.84 -4.60
N GLU A 97 17.56 -10.66 -5.19
CA GLU A 97 17.58 -10.93 -6.63
C GLU A 97 17.16 -9.72 -7.45
N PHE A 98 16.07 -9.06 -7.07
CA PHE A 98 15.52 -7.94 -7.83
C PHE A 98 16.41 -6.70 -7.74
N MET A 99 16.86 -6.37 -6.54
CA MET A 99 17.67 -5.17 -6.30
C MET A 99 19.16 -5.40 -6.55
N LYS A 100 19.57 -6.65 -6.78
CA LYS A 100 20.97 -7.04 -6.96
C LYS A 100 21.85 -6.51 -5.83
N THR A 101 21.36 -6.63 -4.60
CA THR A 101 22.00 -6.12 -3.40
C THR A 101 22.60 -7.25 -2.56
N ASP A 102 23.29 -6.89 -1.48
CA ASP A 102 23.89 -7.86 -0.59
C ASP A 102 22.85 -8.50 0.37
N PHE A 103 23.28 -9.52 1.09
CA PHE A 103 22.41 -10.23 2.02
C PHE A 103 21.94 -9.34 3.17
N ASN A 104 22.79 -8.45 3.66
CA ASN A 104 22.43 -7.59 4.79
C ASN A 104 21.30 -6.61 4.42
N SER A 105 21.34 -6.05 3.22
CA SER A 105 20.26 -5.18 2.74
C SER A 105 18.97 -5.96 2.54
N ALA A 106 19.05 -7.18 2.03
CA ALA A 106 17.89 -8.04 1.86
C ALA A 106 17.30 -8.46 3.21
N LEU A 107 18.15 -8.77 4.19
CA LEU A 107 17.72 -9.10 5.55
C LEU A 107 17.01 -7.90 6.19
N LYS A 108 17.52 -6.68 5.98
CA LYS A 108 16.86 -5.46 6.46
C LYS A 108 15.48 -5.31 5.87
N ALA A 109 15.30 -5.58 4.57
CA ALA A 109 13.99 -5.52 3.92
C ALA A 109 12.99 -6.47 4.56
N ALA A 110 13.42 -7.71 4.86
CA ALA A 110 12.57 -8.68 5.54
C ALA A 110 12.20 -8.22 6.96
N LYS A 111 13.15 -7.65 7.70
CA LYS A 111 12.89 -7.10 9.03
C LYS A 111 11.94 -5.91 8.99
N ASP A 112 12.06 -5.06 7.97
CA ASP A 112 11.17 -3.91 7.80
C ASP A 112 9.73 -4.37 7.58
N LEU A 113 9.51 -5.43 6.81
CA LEU A 113 8.17 -5.98 6.61
C LEU A 113 7.56 -6.49 7.91
N LEU A 114 8.34 -7.22 8.71
CA LEU A 114 7.89 -7.69 10.03
C LEU A 114 7.55 -6.51 10.93
N GLN A 115 8.30 -5.43 10.85
CA GLN A 115 8.03 -4.22 11.63
C GLN A 115 6.73 -3.56 11.21
N TYR A 116 6.43 -3.48 9.91
CA TYR A 116 5.15 -2.97 9.40
C TYR A 116 3.98 -3.80 9.93
N GLU A 117 4.10 -5.12 9.85
CA GLU A 117 3.07 -6.02 10.37
C GLU A 117 2.81 -5.78 11.86
N LYS A 118 3.88 -5.69 12.66
CA LYS A 118 3.80 -5.45 14.08
C LYS A 118 3.10 -4.13 14.41
N ILE A 119 3.48 -3.07 13.71
CA ILE A 119 2.89 -1.74 13.92
C ILE A 119 1.41 -1.74 13.53
N TYR A 120 1.09 -2.24 12.33
CA TYR A 120 -0.29 -2.21 11.84
C TYR A 120 -1.23 -3.12 12.62
N LYS A 121 -0.73 -4.14 13.29
CA LYS A 121 -1.55 -4.96 14.19
C LYS A 121 -2.00 -4.21 15.45
N THR A 122 -1.37 -3.08 15.76
CA THR A 122 -1.81 -2.20 16.85
C THR A 122 -2.92 -1.24 16.45
N TYR A 123 -3.16 -1.07 15.13
CA TYR A 123 -4.19 -0.16 14.63
C TYR A 123 -5.58 -0.81 14.71
N ASN A 124 -6.61 0.02 14.63
CA ASN A 124 -8.00 -0.45 14.58
C ASN A 124 -8.20 -1.39 13.37
N LYS A 125 -8.83 -2.54 13.61
CA LYS A 125 -9.06 -3.56 12.58
C LYS A 125 -9.97 -3.09 11.44
N ASP A 126 -10.82 -2.11 11.69
CA ASP A 126 -11.67 -1.52 10.66
C ASP A 126 -10.89 -0.56 9.76
N TYR A 127 -9.74 -0.11 10.22
CA TYR A 127 -8.87 0.82 9.51
C TYR A 127 -7.84 0.10 8.65
N VAL A 128 -7.34 -1.07 9.08
CA VAL A 128 -6.27 -1.82 8.41
C VAL A 128 -6.74 -3.22 8.05
N LYS A 129 -6.49 -3.63 6.80
CA LYS A 129 -6.71 -4.99 6.31
C LYS A 129 -5.40 -5.60 5.84
N PHE A 130 -5.19 -6.88 6.18
CA PHE A 130 -3.98 -7.61 5.83
C PHE A 130 -4.26 -8.60 4.71
N PHE A 131 -3.34 -8.66 3.73
CA PHE A 131 -3.38 -9.63 2.63
C PHE A 131 -2.10 -10.44 2.63
N ARG A 132 -2.23 -11.76 2.64
CA ARG A 132 -1.08 -12.66 2.61
C ARG A 132 -0.64 -12.90 1.17
N TYR A 133 0.61 -12.61 0.89
CA TYR A 133 1.20 -12.73 -0.45
C TYR A 133 1.07 -14.15 -1.01
N GLU A 134 1.29 -15.18 -0.18
CA GLU A 134 1.22 -16.58 -0.59
C GLU A 134 -0.17 -16.95 -1.13
N ASN A 135 -1.22 -16.31 -0.62
CA ASN A 135 -2.58 -16.51 -1.12
C ASN A 135 -2.78 -15.90 -2.51
N ILE A 136 -2.04 -14.86 -2.83
CA ILE A 136 -2.07 -14.22 -4.16
C ILE A 136 -1.47 -15.16 -5.20
N GLU A 137 -0.30 -15.73 -4.92
CA GLU A 137 0.38 -16.65 -5.84
C GLU A 137 -0.44 -17.91 -6.12
N ASN A 138 -1.10 -18.45 -5.13
CA ASN A 138 -1.87 -19.69 -5.26
C ASN A 138 -3.16 -19.55 -6.08
N LYS A 139 -3.49 -18.34 -6.51
CA LYS A 139 -4.69 -18.05 -7.31
C LYS A 139 -4.42 -17.80 -8.78
N SER A 140 -3.17 -17.90 -9.16
CA SER A 140 -2.78 -17.71 -10.55
C SER A 140 -3.07 -18.95 -11.40
#